data_9ee439765dde4db1dcefab8c22e22b4f
#
_entry.id   9ee439765dde4db1dcefab8c22e22b4f
#
_cell.length_a   1.000
_cell.length_b   1.000
_cell.length_c   1.000
_cell.angle_alpha   90.00
_cell.angle_beta   90.00
_cell.angle_gamma   90.00
#
_symmetry.space_group_name_H-M   'P 1'
#
loop_
_entity.id
_entity.type
_entity.pdbx_description
1 polymer ?
#
loop_
_entity_poly.entity_id
_entity_poly.type
_entity_poly.pdbx_seq_one_letter_code
_entity_poly.pdbx_strand_id
1 'polypeptide(L)'
;MSPRGTGVAGRRAGVAGRAGAAAVALVLLAGSATAAEMTPPKDFAIPRAESSPGGVTFSHARHMARVGRCSACHMRDVKMKRGASGPMTMAALEQGRLCGACHDGKTSAGGSVVFSLDQCDACHKD
;
A
#
# COMPACT_ATOMS: atom_id res chain seq x y z
N MET A 1 6.79 -64.94 38.30
CA MET A 1 8.10 -65.31 38.90
C MET A 1 8.96 -64.09 38.94
N SER A 2 9.17 -63.55 40.17
CA SER A 2 10.19 -62.55 40.49
C SER A 2 11.57 -63.21 40.59
N PRO A 3 12.67 -62.44 40.51
CA PRO A 3 13.11 -61.67 41.65
C PRO A 3 13.83 -60.28 41.28
N ARG A 4 13.60 -59.30 42.03
CA ARG A 4 14.39 -58.55 43.02
C ARG A 4 15.92 -58.50 42.79
N GLY A 5 16.43 -57.27 42.69
CA GLY A 5 17.82 -56.93 42.81
C GLY A 5 17.97 -55.53 43.46
N THR A 6 18.43 -55.56 44.67
CA THR A 6 18.68 -54.49 45.64
C THR A 6 20.04 -53.80 45.42
N GLY A 7 20.13 -52.54 45.83
CA GLY A 7 21.35 -51.97 46.41
C GLY A 7 21.95 -50.87 45.51
N VAL A 8 22.28 -49.72 45.93
CA VAL A 8 23.16 -49.22 46.98
C VAL A 8 23.14 -47.69 46.92
N ALA A 9 23.03 -47.12 48.09
CA ALA A 9 23.16 -45.69 48.33
C ALA A 9 24.60 -45.16 48.04
N GLY A 10 24.65 -44.02 47.41
CA GLY A 10 25.88 -43.23 47.25
C GLY A 10 25.63 -41.76 47.53
N ARG A 11 25.69 -41.37 48.78
CA ARG A 11 25.78 -39.97 49.18
C ARG A 11 27.14 -39.42 48.73
N ARG A 12 27.15 -38.36 47.98
CA ARG A 12 28.28 -37.42 47.98
C ARG A 12 27.76 -35.98 48.07
N ALA A 13 28.20 -35.37 49.14
CA ALA A 13 27.98 -33.99 49.50
C ALA A 13 28.88 -33.04 48.67
N GLY A 14 28.38 -31.86 48.51
CA GLY A 14 29.20 -30.66 48.42
C GLY A 14 29.52 -30.16 47.03
N VAL A 15 29.03 -29.05 46.68
CA VAL A 15 29.76 -27.77 46.60
C VAL A 15 28.76 -26.68 46.26
N ALA A 16 28.56 -25.78 47.18
CA ALA A 16 27.83 -24.53 46.94
C ALA A 16 28.66 -23.62 46.04
N GLY A 17 28.34 -23.58 44.77
CA GLY A 17 28.85 -22.60 43.83
C GLY A 17 27.82 -21.48 43.65
N ARG A 18 28.03 -20.37 44.34
CA ARG A 18 27.31 -19.11 44.09
C ARG A 18 27.79 -18.56 42.75
N ALA A 19 27.15 -18.98 41.66
CA ALA A 19 27.29 -18.32 40.37
C ALA A 19 26.28 -17.17 40.30
N GLY A 20 26.81 -15.95 40.41
CA GLY A 20 26.04 -14.73 40.23
C GLY A 20 25.49 -14.68 38.78
N ALA A 21 24.19 -14.77 38.64
CA ALA A 21 23.54 -14.50 37.39
C ALA A 21 23.52 -12.97 37.14
N ALA A 22 24.51 -12.51 36.37
CA ALA A 22 24.43 -11.16 35.78
C ALA A 22 23.32 -11.16 34.73
N ALA A 23 22.15 -10.67 35.11
CA ALA A 23 21.08 -10.41 34.18
C ALA A 23 21.47 -9.22 33.28
N VAL A 24 21.97 -9.51 32.10
CA VAL A 24 22.13 -8.50 31.03
C VAL A 24 20.74 -8.17 30.51
N ALA A 25 20.17 -7.07 31.00
CA ALA A 25 18.94 -6.51 30.44
C ALA A 25 19.25 -5.92 29.07
N LEU A 26 18.97 -6.69 28.01
CA LEU A 26 19.01 -6.23 26.64
C LEU A 26 17.80 -5.31 26.40
N VAL A 27 18.01 -4.00 26.58
CA VAL A 27 16.99 -3.00 26.22
C VAL A 27 16.92 -2.93 24.71
N LEU A 28 15.93 -3.63 24.11
CA LEU A 28 15.56 -3.47 22.72
C LEU A 28 14.90 -2.10 22.56
N LEU A 29 15.68 -1.11 22.15
CA LEU A 29 15.17 0.15 21.63
C LEU A 29 14.44 -0.16 20.30
N ALA A 30 13.17 -0.47 20.38
CA ALA A 30 12.29 -0.53 19.22
C ALA A 30 12.13 0.91 18.70
N GLY A 31 13.04 1.32 17.85
CA GLY A 31 12.92 2.57 17.09
C GLY A 31 11.70 2.43 16.18
N SER A 32 10.58 3.07 16.54
CA SER A 32 9.45 3.23 15.64
C SER A 32 9.92 4.10 14.48
N ALA A 33 10.29 3.48 13.36
CA ALA A 33 10.49 4.19 12.11
C ALA A 33 9.10 4.71 11.69
N THR A 34 8.83 5.98 11.96
CA THR A 34 7.69 6.67 11.39
C THR A 34 7.91 6.71 9.88
N ALA A 35 7.15 5.90 9.13
CA ALA A 35 7.11 6.02 7.69
C ALA A 35 6.72 7.48 7.38
N ALA A 36 7.57 8.18 6.63
CA ALA A 36 7.27 9.54 6.21
C ALA A 36 5.96 9.49 5.41
N GLU A 37 4.93 10.12 5.92
CA GLU A 37 3.63 10.21 5.26
C GLU A 37 3.80 11.01 3.96
N MET A 38 3.65 10.33 2.83
CA MET A 38 3.83 10.92 1.52
C MET A 38 2.61 11.78 1.18
N THR A 39 2.77 13.10 1.27
CA THR A 39 1.72 14.04 0.91
C THR A 39 1.50 14.01 -0.61
N PRO A 40 0.30 13.66 -1.08
CA PRO A 40 0.02 13.65 -2.51
C PRO A 40 0.06 15.07 -3.10
N PRO A 41 0.43 15.21 -4.38
CA PRO A 41 0.36 16.50 -5.06
C PRO A 41 -1.05 17.09 -5.03
N LYS A 42 -1.13 18.42 -5.17
CA LYS A 42 -2.42 19.13 -5.23
C LYS A 42 -3.24 18.67 -6.45
N ASP A 43 -4.54 18.75 -6.31
CA ASP A 43 -5.49 18.53 -7.38
C ASP A 43 -5.24 19.50 -8.54
N PHE A 44 -5.53 19.08 -9.75
CA PHE A 44 -5.35 19.94 -10.93
C PHE A 44 -6.43 19.67 -12.00
N ALA A 45 -6.77 20.71 -12.74
CA ALA A 45 -7.64 20.59 -13.90
C ALA A 45 -6.90 19.93 -15.07
N ILE A 46 -7.54 18.99 -15.73
CA ILE A 46 -7.10 18.43 -17.01
C ILE A 46 -7.41 19.44 -18.11
N PRO A 47 -6.49 19.69 -19.06
CA PRO A 47 -6.76 20.60 -20.17
C PRO A 47 -8.03 20.20 -20.91
N ARG A 48 -8.98 21.11 -21.03
CA ARG A 48 -10.28 20.90 -21.66
C ARG A 48 -10.19 21.14 -23.16
N ALA A 49 -10.69 20.19 -23.97
CA ALA A 49 -10.95 20.41 -25.38
C ALA A 49 -12.31 21.13 -25.55
N GLU A 50 -12.50 21.84 -26.65
CA GLU A 50 -13.76 22.55 -26.94
C GLU A 50 -14.99 21.62 -26.95
N SER A 51 -14.79 20.40 -27.45
CA SER A 51 -15.84 19.35 -27.48
C SER A 51 -16.10 18.66 -26.14
N SER A 52 -15.37 19.03 -25.08
CA SER A 52 -15.57 18.40 -23.78
C SER A 52 -16.87 18.91 -23.13
N PRO A 53 -17.73 18.03 -22.63
CA PRO A 53 -19.02 18.40 -22.02
C PRO A 53 -18.86 19.16 -20.70
N GLY A 54 -17.70 19.12 -20.08
CA GLY A 54 -17.41 19.84 -18.82
C GLY A 54 -15.96 19.75 -18.44
N GLY A 55 -15.56 20.47 -17.38
CA GLY A 55 -14.21 20.41 -16.82
C GLY A 55 -13.96 19.10 -16.08
N VAL A 56 -12.71 18.63 -16.08
CA VAL A 56 -12.29 17.46 -15.30
C VAL A 56 -11.18 17.87 -14.33
N THR A 57 -11.39 17.62 -13.05
CA THR A 57 -10.37 17.81 -12.02
C THR A 57 -9.87 16.46 -11.53
N PHE A 58 -8.56 16.25 -11.63
CA PHE A 58 -7.91 15.06 -11.07
C PHE A 58 -7.47 15.31 -9.64
N SER A 59 -7.87 14.40 -8.74
CA SER A 59 -7.48 14.46 -7.34
C SER A 59 -6.50 13.34 -6.99
N HIS A 60 -5.24 13.69 -6.75
CA HIS A 60 -4.24 12.76 -6.25
C HIS A 60 -4.63 12.17 -4.88
N ALA A 61 -5.17 13.00 -4.00
CA ALA A 61 -5.54 12.56 -2.66
C ALA A 61 -6.58 11.44 -2.69
N ARG A 62 -7.64 11.59 -3.52
CA ARG A 62 -8.68 10.57 -3.68
C ARG A 62 -8.15 9.27 -4.28
N HIS A 63 -7.27 9.36 -5.28
CA HIS A 63 -6.66 8.19 -5.91
C HIS A 63 -5.70 7.48 -4.96
N MET A 64 -4.84 8.22 -4.26
CA MET A 64 -3.92 7.65 -3.27
C MET A 64 -4.64 6.94 -2.13
N ALA A 65 -5.76 7.48 -1.66
CA ALA A 65 -6.59 6.82 -0.66
C ALA A 65 -7.15 5.46 -1.12
N ARG A 66 -7.28 5.26 -2.43
CA ARG A 66 -7.79 4.00 -3.02
C ARG A 66 -6.70 3.02 -3.41
N VAL A 67 -5.62 3.49 -4.03
CA VAL A 67 -4.58 2.62 -4.60
C VAL A 67 -3.31 2.54 -3.75
N GLY A 68 -3.10 3.46 -2.82
CA GLY A 68 -2.04 3.44 -1.81
C GLY A 68 -0.60 3.63 -2.33
N ARG A 69 -0.39 3.81 -3.64
CA ARG A 69 0.96 3.91 -4.21
C ARG A 69 1.00 4.69 -5.53
N CYS A 70 2.03 5.50 -5.72
CA CYS A 70 2.26 6.30 -6.94
C CYS A 70 2.47 5.42 -8.17
N SER A 71 3.15 4.30 -8.02
CA SER A 71 3.49 3.37 -9.11
C SER A 71 2.28 2.70 -9.75
N ALA A 72 1.11 2.70 -9.11
CA ALA A 72 -0.12 2.17 -9.70
C ALA A 72 -0.49 2.86 -11.02
N CYS A 73 -0.17 4.15 -11.13
CA CYS A 73 -0.41 4.96 -12.33
C CYS A 73 0.89 5.29 -13.07
N HIS A 74 1.90 5.77 -12.34
CA HIS A 74 3.10 6.38 -12.92
C HIS A 74 4.12 5.41 -13.52
N MET A 75 4.01 4.13 -13.23
CA MET A 75 4.84 3.10 -13.87
C MET A 75 4.21 2.51 -15.15
N ARG A 76 3.00 2.90 -15.47
CA ARG A 76 2.26 2.40 -16.64
C ARG A 76 2.06 3.50 -17.67
N ASP A 77 0.88 4.07 -17.71
CA ASP A 77 0.44 4.98 -18.76
C ASP A 77 0.62 6.46 -18.41
N VAL A 78 0.63 6.78 -17.11
CA VAL A 78 0.68 8.17 -16.65
C VAL A 78 2.10 8.56 -16.25
N LYS A 79 2.68 9.51 -16.98
CA LYS A 79 4.02 10.04 -16.67
C LYS A 79 3.97 11.03 -15.49
N MET A 80 5.06 11.10 -14.72
CA MET A 80 5.18 12.04 -13.59
C MET A 80 5.13 13.51 -14.04
N LYS A 81 5.66 13.80 -15.21
CA LYS A 81 5.66 15.15 -15.78
C LYS A 81 4.31 15.43 -16.43
N ARG A 82 3.67 16.52 -16.01
CA ARG A 82 2.40 16.97 -16.60
C ARG A 82 2.53 17.18 -18.12
N GLY A 83 1.54 16.70 -18.86
CA GLY A 83 1.51 16.77 -20.33
C GLY A 83 2.34 15.69 -21.04
N ALA A 84 3.19 14.95 -20.33
CA ALA A 84 4.06 13.94 -20.96
C ALA A 84 3.36 12.59 -21.26
N SER A 85 2.15 12.38 -20.76
CA SER A 85 1.35 11.16 -21.02
C SER A 85 0.63 11.17 -22.36
N GLY A 86 0.76 12.25 -23.12
CA GLY A 86 0.00 12.46 -24.34
C GLY A 86 -1.41 13.03 -24.09
N PRO A 87 -2.21 13.16 -25.14
CA PRO A 87 -3.56 13.73 -25.03
C PRO A 87 -4.49 12.79 -24.27
N MET A 88 -5.23 13.36 -23.32
CA MET A 88 -6.28 12.64 -22.58
C MET A 88 -7.60 12.80 -23.32
N THR A 89 -7.86 11.93 -24.28
CA THR A 89 -9.10 11.89 -25.05
C THR A 89 -9.98 10.72 -24.63
N MET A 90 -11.29 10.86 -24.77
CA MET A 90 -12.22 9.75 -24.50
C MET A 90 -11.85 8.50 -25.28
N ALA A 91 -11.50 8.62 -26.56
CA ALA A 91 -11.06 7.50 -27.37
C ALA A 91 -9.84 6.75 -26.80
N ALA A 92 -8.89 7.46 -26.20
CA ALA A 92 -7.77 6.83 -25.53
C ALA A 92 -8.18 6.11 -24.23
N LEU A 93 -9.11 6.67 -23.49
CA LEU A 93 -9.67 6.08 -22.27
C LEU A 93 -10.46 4.81 -22.58
N GLU A 94 -11.31 4.84 -23.61
CA GLU A 94 -12.11 3.69 -24.10
C GLU A 94 -11.22 2.53 -24.57
N GLN A 95 -10.01 2.82 -25.03
CA GLN A 95 -8.98 1.82 -25.33
C GLN A 95 -8.27 1.25 -24.10
N GLY A 96 -8.73 1.57 -22.89
CA GLY A 96 -8.13 1.10 -21.65
C GLY A 96 -6.82 1.79 -21.27
N ARG A 97 -6.56 2.98 -21.83
CA ARG A 97 -5.37 3.77 -21.54
C ARG A 97 -5.64 4.83 -20.47
N LEU A 98 -4.60 5.33 -19.83
CA LEU A 98 -4.67 6.40 -18.83
C LEU A 98 -5.74 6.09 -17.75
N CYS A 99 -6.72 6.96 -17.58
CA CYS A 99 -7.82 6.77 -16.61
C CYS A 99 -8.65 5.50 -16.93
N GLY A 100 -8.84 5.19 -18.22
CA GLY A 100 -9.58 4.02 -18.68
C GLY A 100 -8.97 2.68 -18.29
N ALA A 101 -7.67 2.66 -17.89
CA ALA A 101 -7.02 1.46 -17.37
C ALA A 101 -7.63 0.95 -16.06
N CYS A 102 -8.39 1.78 -15.36
CA CYS A 102 -9.09 1.42 -14.12
C CYS A 102 -10.57 1.80 -14.14
N HIS A 103 -10.94 2.88 -14.86
CA HIS A 103 -12.33 3.33 -14.97
C HIS A 103 -13.08 2.55 -16.06
N ASP A 104 -13.06 1.23 -15.97
CA ASP A 104 -13.65 0.28 -16.90
C ASP A 104 -14.93 -0.39 -16.37
N GLY A 105 -15.36 -0.04 -15.17
CA GLY A 105 -16.49 -0.64 -14.47
C GLY A 105 -16.26 -2.09 -13.99
N LYS A 106 -15.02 -2.58 -14.05
CA LYS A 106 -14.64 -3.96 -13.65
C LYS A 106 -13.47 -3.97 -12.68
N THR A 107 -12.50 -3.08 -12.86
CA THR A 107 -11.32 -2.96 -12.01
C THR A 107 -11.71 -2.57 -10.59
N SER A 108 -11.12 -3.24 -9.60
CA SER A 108 -11.33 -2.94 -8.18
C SER A 108 -10.16 -2.15 -7.61
N ALA A 109 -10.46 -1.12 -6.83
CA ALA A 109 -9.49 -0.36 -6.07
C ALA A 109 -10.06 0.03 -4.69
N GLY A 110 -9.26 -0.13 -3.64
CA GLY A 110 -9.69 0.17 -2.28
C GLY A 110 -10.92 -0.63 -1.83
N GLY A 111 -11.07 -1.89 -2.30
CA GLY A 111 -12.15 -2.78 -1.89
C GLY A 111 -13.49 -2.58 -2.62
N SER A 112 -13.53 -1.72 -3.64
CA SER A 112 -14.76 -1.51 -4.44
C SER A 112 -14.43 -1.40 -5.93
N VAL A 113 -15.41 -1.73 -6.78
CA VAL A 113 -15.30 -1.55 -8.22
C VAL A 113 -15.23 -0.06 -8.55
N VAL A 114 -14.31 0.30 -9.42
CA VAL A 114 -14.17 1.67 -9.94
C VAL A 114 -15.30 1.93 -10.95
N PHE A 115 -15.89 3.11 -10.87
CA PHE A 115 -16.95 3.49 -11.81
C PHE A 115 -16.43 3.50 -13.26
N SER A 116 -17.33 3.19 -14.20
CA SER A 116 -17.02 3.13 -15.64
C SER A 116 -17.04 4.49 -16.30
N LEU A 117 -16.50 4.55 -17.52
CA LEU A 117 -16.51 5.74 -18.38
C LEU A 117 -17.93 6.19 -18.82
N ASP A 118 -18.93 5.33 -18.64
CA ASP A 118 -20.34 5.65 -18.95
C ASP A 118 -20.93 6.69 -17.99
N GLN A 119 -20.30 6.88 -16.83
CA GLN A 119 -20.74 7.86 -15.84
C GLN A 119 -20.09 9.22 -16.11
N CYS A 120 -20.55 9.89 -17.16
CA CYS A 120 -19.98 11.15 -17.64
C CYS A 120 -19.81 12.20 -16.52
N ASP A 121 -20.84 12.38 -15.70
CA ASP A 121 -20.89 13.37 -14.62
C ASP A 121 -19.96 13.01 -13.44
N ALA A 122 -19.44 11.79 -13.40
CA ALA A 122 -18.46 11.43 -12.37
C ALA A 122 -17.11 12.16 -12.59
N CYS A 123 -16.78 12.44 -13.85
CA CYS A 123 -15.57 13.14 -14.26
C CYS A 123 -15.83 14.58 -14.69
N HIS A 124 -16.79 14.78 -15.62
CA HIS A 124 -17.09 16.09 -16.19
C HIS A 124 -18.01 16.90 -15.27
N LYS A 125 -17.60 18.12 -14.97
CA LYS A 125 -18.34 19.08 -14.13
C LYS A 125 -18.49 20.40 -14.89
N ASP A 126 -19.62 21.05 -14.68
CA ASP A 126 -19.91 22.41 -15.18
C ASP A 126 -19.06 23.47 -14.46
#